data_6ddc4e5d059c8fd5ab4dce71c1f89781
#
_entry.id   6ddc4e5d059c8fd5ab4dce71c1f89781
#
_cell.length_a   1.000
_cell.length_b   1.000
_cell.length_c   1.000
_cell.angle_alpha   90.00
_cell.angle_beta   90.00
_cell.angle_gamma   90.00
#
_symmetry.space_group_name_H-M   'P 1'
#
loop_
_entity.id
_entity.type
_entity.pdbx_description
1 polymer ?
#
loop_
_entity_poly.entity_id
_entity_poly.type
_entity_poly.pdbx_seq_one_letter_code
_entity_poly.pdbx_strand_id
1 'polypeptide(L)'
;MAGVFDRLVGQEDVEADLTAAAVAARTGVDSSAMTHSWLFTGPPGSGRSVAALCFAAALQCTTEGVPGCGHCQACSTTMAGTHGDVRRVVPEGLSISTKEMRDIVSIASRRPSTGLWQVVVVEDADRLTEGAGNVLLKVVEEPPARTVFLLCAPSVDPQDISVTLRSRCRHVSLVTPTVPAIAQVLQTRDKLDAETAEWAASISG
;
A
#
# COMPACT_ATOMS: atom_id res chain seq x y z
N MET A 1 -17.78 -2.73 -13.31
CA MET A 1 -17.22 -1.47 -12.78
C MET A 1 -15.83 -1.78 -12.29
N ALA A 2 -14.86 -0.94 -12.62
CA ALA A 2 -13.46 -1.16 -12.32
C ALA A 2 -13.21 -1.13 -10.80
N GLY A 3 -12.58 -2.19 -10.26
CA GLY A 3 -12.15 -2.26 -8.88
C GLY A 3 -10.90 -1.41 -8.61
N VAL A 4 -10.51 -1.27 -7.35
CA VAL A 4 -9.27 -0.53 -7.03
C VAL A 4 -8.04 -1.24 -7.56
N PHE A 5 -8.07 -2.58 -7.62
CA PHE A 5 -6.95 -3.41 -8.08
C PHE A 5 -6.74 -3.40 -9.59
N ASP A 6 -7.72 -2.98 -10.39
CA ASP A 6 -7.54 -2.79 -11.85
C ASP A 6 -6.41 -1.78 -12.19
N ARG A 7 -5.91 -1.07 -11.18
CA ARG A 7 -4.75 -0.18 -11.31
C ARG A 7 -3.41 -0.93 -11.25
N LEU A 8 -3.43 -2.22 -10.85
CA LEU A 8 -2.23 -3.06 -10.69
C LEU A 8 -1.97 -3.88 -11.96
N VAL A 9 -1.82 -3.20 -13.08
CA VAL A 9 -1.64 -3.86 -14.38
C VAL A 9 -0.33 -4.67 -14.40
N GLY A 10 -0.42 -5.95 -14.78
CA GLY A 10 0.73 -6.87 -14.81
C GLY A 10 1.18 -7.35 -13.42
N GLN A 11 0.30 -7.32 -12.42
CA GLN A 11 0.56 -7.73 -11.04
C GLN A 11 -0.54 -8.70 -10.53
N GLU A 12 -0.92 -9.66 -11.34
CA GLU A 12 -2.08 -10.54 -11.09
C GLU A 12 -1.94 -11.33 -9.78
N ASP A 13 -0.72 -11.84 -9.49
CA ASP A 13 -0.45 -12.57 -8.25
C ASP A 13 -0.56 -11.66 -7.00
N VAL A 14 -0.08 -10.43 -7.12
CA VAL A 14 -0.19 -9.41 -6.06
C VAL A 14 -1.66 -9.05 -5.82
N GLU A 15 -2.43 -8.85 -6.88
CA GLU A 15 -3.87 -8.59 -6.79
C GLU A 15 -4.60 -9.72 -6.07
N ALA A 16 -4.32 -10.98 -6.44
CA ALA A 16 -4.94 -12.15 -5.82
C ALA A 16 -4.61 -12.23 -4.32
N ASP A 17 -3.35 -12.04 -3.95
CA ASP A 17 -2.88 -12.06 -2.57
C ASP A 17 -3.53 -10.96 -1.71
N LEU A 18 -3.57 -9.73 -2.21
CA LEU A 18 -4.15 -8.58 -1.51
C LEU A 18 -5.68 -8.70 -1.39
N THR A 19 -6.33 -9.23 -2.43
CA THR A 19 -7.77 -9.51 -2.40
C THR A 19 -8.10 -10.57 -1.35
N ALA A 20 -7.35 -11.67 -1.31
CA ALA A 20 -7.53 -12.72 -0.30
C ALA A 20 -7.35 -12.17 1.13
N ALA A 21 -6.33 -11.33 1.34
CA ALA A 21 -6.09 -10.68 2.62
C ALA A 21 -7.23 -9.74 3.03
N ALA A 22 -7.75 -8.94 2.09
CA ALA A 22 -8.87 -8.02 2.35
C ALA A 22 -10.18 -8.78 2.67
N VAL A 23 -10.42 -9.92 2.00
CA VAL A 23 -11.55 -10.82 2.32
C VAL A 23 -11.39 -11.39 3.72
N ALA A 24 -10.21 -11.92 4.07
CA ALA A 24 -9.91 -12.45 5.41
C ALA A 24 -10.09 -11.38 6.50
N ALA A 25 -9.64 -10.15 6.25
CA ALA A 25 -9.80 -9.02 7.16
C ALA A 25 -11.26 -8.66 7.43
N ARG A 26 -12.14 -8.85 6.44
CA ARG A 26 -13.58 -8.58 6.53
C ARG A 26 -14.34 -9.70 7.22
N THR A 27 -14.05 -10.95 6.87
CA THR A 27 -14.84 -12.11 7.32
C THR A 27 -14.35 -12.66 8.65
N GLY A 28 -13.11 -12.41 9.04
CA GLY A 28 -12.45 -13.06 10.19
C GLY A 28 -12.19 -14.55 9.98
N VAL A 29 -12.53 -15.09 8.81
CA VAL A 29 -12.27 -16.49 8.43
C VAL A 29 -10.86 -16.57 7.85
N ASP A 30 -10.09 -17.54 8.26
CA ASP A 30 -8.69 -17.76 7.87
C ASP A 30 -7.79 -16.54 8.05
N SER A 31 -7.48 -16.25 9.31
CA SER A 31 -6.62 -15.12 9.69
C SER A 31 -5.19 -15.21 9.14
N SER A 32 -4.78 -16.35 8.56
CA SER A 32 -3.44 -16.54 8.01
C SER A 32 -3.16 -15.68 6.77
N ALA A 33 -4.21 -15.34 6.01
CA ALA A 33 -4.08 -14.47 4.84
C ALA A 33 -3.89 -12.99 5.21
N MET A 34 -4.34 -12.55 6.39
CA MET A 34 -4.24 -11.17 6.84
C MET A 34 -3.20 -11.01 7.94
N THR A 35 -2.37 -9.98 7.83
CA THR A 35 -1.40 -9.58 8.85
C THR A 35 -1.43 -8.06 9.04
N HIS A 36 -0.87 -7.58 10.16
CA HIS A 36 -0.85 -6.16 10.52
C HIS A 36 0.28 -5.38 9.84
N SER A 37 1.23 -6.05 9.20
CA SER A 37 2.40 -5.39 8.61
C SER A 37 2.76 -6.03 7.27
N TRP A 38 2.90 -5.18 6.27
CA TRP A 38 3.19 -5.55 4.90
C TRP A 38 4.38 -4.76 4.37
N LEU A 39 5.23 -5.41 3.58
CA LEU A 39 6.35 -4.79 2.91
C LEU A 39 6.21 -4.98 1.39
N PHE A 40 5.92 -3.89 0.70
CA PHE A 40 5.84 -3.82 -0.76
C PHE A 40 7.21 -3.45 -1.30
N THR A 41 7.81 -4.31 -2.11
CA THR A 41 9.10 -4.02 -2.74
C THR A 41 9.02 -4.13 -4.26
N GLY A 42 9.93 -3.48 -4.92
CA GLY A 42 10.06 -3.49 -6.38
C GLY A 42 10.82 -2.26 -6.87
N PRO A 43 11.30 -2.25 -8.10
CA PRO A 43 12.05 -1.13 -8.66
C PRO A 43 11.17 0.14 -8.75
N PRO A 44 11.76 1.33 -8.94
CA PRO A 44 11.02 2.54 -9.26
C PRO A 44 10.04 2.29 -10.42
N GLY A 45 8.82 2.82 -10.31
CA GLY A 45 7.79 2.60 -11.34
C GLY A 45 7.01 1.28 -11.22
N SER A 46 7.39 0.33 -10.36
CA SER A 46 6.66 -0.95 -10.20
C SER A 46 5.26 -0.83 -9.59
N GLY A 47 4.89 0.34 -9.04
CA GLY A 47 3.56 0.57 -8.48
C GLY A 47 3.40 0.23 -7.00
N ARG A 48 4.47 0.16 -6.20
CA ARG A 48 4.44 -0.12 -4.75
C ARG A 48 3.42 0.69 -3.97
N SER A 49 3.49 2.02 -4.09
CA SER A 49 2.56 2.94 -3.41
C SER A 49 1.13 2.77 -3.92
N VAL A 50 0.96 2.46 -5.21
CA VAL A 50 -0.36 2.18 -5.79
C VAL A 50 -0.94 0.90 -5.20
N ALA A 51 -0.15 -0.18 -5.11
CA ALA A 51 -0.58 -1.45 -4.51
C ALA A 51 -0.96 -1.27 -3.04
N ALA A 52 -0.14 -0.56 -2.26
CA ALA A 52 -0.44 -0.25 -0.87
C ALA A 52 -1.74 0.55 -0.71
N LEU A 53 -1.97 1.56 -1.57
CA LEU A 53 -3.22 2.34 -1.56
C LEU A 53 -4.44 1.54 -2.01
N CYS A 54 -4.31 0.68 -3.02
CA CYS A 54 -5.38 -0.22 -3.44
C CYS A 54 -5.76 -1.18 -2.30
N PHE A 55 -4.77 -1.73 -1.61
CA PHE A 55 -5.00 -2.58 -0.45
C PHE A 55 -5.66 -1.80 0.70
N ALA A 56 -5.17 -0.60 1.02
CA ALA A 56 -5.82 0.28 2.00
C ALA A 56 -7.29 0.55 1.65
N ALA A 57 -7.60 0.83 0.39
CA ALA A 57 -8.96 1.05 -0.07
C ALA A 57 -9.83 -0.22 0.04
N ALA A 58 -9.26 -1.40 -0.25
CA ALA A 58 -9.96 -2.67 -0.08
C ALA A 58 -10.27 -2.97 1.39
N LEU A 59 -9.34 -2.67 2.31
CA LEU A 59 -9.57 -2.79 3.76
C LEU A 59 -10.68 -1.87 4.29
N GLN A 60 -10.86 -0.70 3.68
CA GLN A 60 -11.90 0.27 4.03
C GLN A 60 -13.22 0.05 3.29
N CYS A 61 -13.23 -0.80 2.27
CA CYS A 61 -14.41 -0.98 1.41
C CYS A 61 -15.62 -1.49 2.19
N THR A 62 -16.75 -0.80 2.05
CA THR A 62 -18.01 -1.12 2.75
C THR A 62 -19.04 -1.85 1.87
N THR A 63 -18.75 -2.02 0.59
CA THR A 63 -19.66 -2.69 -0.34
C THR A 63 -19.66 -4.20 -0.10
N GLU A 64 -20.81 -4.84 -0.24
CA GLU A 64 -20.92 -6.29 -0.20
C GLU A 64 -20.16 -6.96 -1.37
N GLY A 65 -19.74 -8.21 -1.18
CA GLY A 65 -18.94 -8.95 -2.16
C GLY A 65 -17.44 -8.76 -2.00
N VAL A 66 -16.71 -8.77 -3.11
CA VAL A 66 -15.24 -8.66 -3.10
C VAL A 66 -14.82 -7.24 -2.67
N PRO A 67 -13.92 -7.11 -1.66
CA PRO A 67 -13.44 -5.80 -1.21
C PRO A 67 -12.69 -5.03 -2.29
N GLY A 68 -12.80 -3.70 -2.26
CA GLY A 68 -12.09 -2.86 -3.22
C GLY A 68 -12.92 -2.49 -4.46
N CYS A 69 -14.21 -2.25 -4.28
CA CYS A 69 -15.14 -1.94 -5.39
C CYS A 69 -14.79 -0.69 -6.21
N GLY A 70 -13.93 0.21 -5.72
CA GLY A 70 -13.47 1.41 -6.42
C GLY A 70 -14.45 2.60 -6.44
N HIS A 71 -15.71 2.39 -6.09
CA HIS A 71 -16.76 3.42 -6.23
C HIS A 71 -17.48 3.80 -4.92
N CYS A 72 -17.40 3.01 -3.85
CA CYS A 72 -17.94 3.44 -2.57
C CYS A 72 -17.14 4.61 -1.99
N GLN A 73 -17.77 5.36 -1.09
CA GLN A 73 -17.13 6.54 -0.48
C GLN A 73 -15.78 6.21 0.16
N ALA A 74 -15.68 5.08 0.88
CA ALA A 74 -14.44 4.68 1.52
C ALA A 74 -13.31 4.38 0.50
N CYS A 75 -13.60 3.66 -0.59
CA CYS A 75 -12.63 3.45 -1.67
C CYS A 75 -12.22 4.77 -2.33
N SER A 76 -13.20 5.62 -2.67
CA SER A 76 -12.93 6.89 -3.36
C SER A 76 -12.10 7.85 -2.52
N THR A 77 -12.43 8.01 -1.24
CA THR A 77 -11.68 8.91 -0.33
C THR A 77 -10.28 8.36 -0.01
N THR A 78 -10.13 7.03 0.11
CA THR A 78 -8.81 6.40 0.29
C THR A 78 -7.92 6.65 -0.93
N MET A 79 -8.42 6.38 -2.13
CA MET A 79 -7.67 6.59 -3.37
C MET A 79 -7.36 8.07 -3.65
N ALA A 80 -8.21 8.98 -3.17
CA ALA A 80 -7.99 10.42 -3.22
C ALA A 80 -7.04 10.94 -2.11
N GLY A 81 -6.65 10.09 -1.14
CA GLY A 81 -5.79 10.49 -0.02
C GLY A 81 -6.49 11.33 1.05
N THR A 82 -7.83 11.31 1.11
CA THR A 82 -8.65 12.14 2.02
C THR A 82 -9.40 11.34 3.08
N HIS A 83 -9.20 10.01 3.14
CA HIS A 83 -9.84 9.17 4.15
C HIS A 83 -9.24 9.39 5.54
N GLY A 84 -10.07 9.69 6.55
CA GLY A 84 -9.63 10.06 7.89
C GLY A 84 -8.78 9.03 8.64
N ASP A 85 -9.02 7.74 8.38
CA ASP A 85 -8.30 6.63 9.02
C ASP A 85 -7.22 6.00 8.12
N VAL A 86 -6.89 6.61 6.98
CA VAL A 86 -5.78 6.21 6.11
C VAL A 86 -4.76 7.34 6.04
N ARG A 87 -3.58 7.08 6.56
CA ARG A 87 -2.50 8.06 6.58
C ARG A 87 -1.38 7.67 5.64
N ARG A 88 -1.09 8.54 4.69
CA ARG A 88 0.10 8.42 3.85
C ARG A 88 1.24 9.19 4.50
N VAL A 89 2.37 8.54 4.61
CA VAL A 89 3.64 9.09 5.08
C VAL A 89 4.57 9.19 3.89
N VAL A 90 4.78 10.42 3.45
CA VAL A 90 5.73 10.77 2.39
C VAL A 90 6.74 11.68 3.06
N PRO A 91 8.04 11.37 3.00
CA PRO A 91 9.05 12.20 3.63
C PRO A 91 9.05 13.62 3.01
N GLU A 92 8.93 14.65 3.83
CA GLU A 92 9.03 16.05 3.41
C GLU A 92 10.48 16.46 3.07
N GLY A 93 11.45 15.66 3.50
CA GLY A 93 12.88 15.87 3.30
C GLY A 93 13.60 14.60 2.87
N LEU A 94 14.85 14.45 3.30
CA LEU A 94 15.68 13.31 2.94
C LEU A 94 15.39 12.05 3.76
N SER A 95 14.71 12.17 4.91
CA SER A 95 14.44 11.04 5.82
C SER A 95 13.19 11.25 6.64
N ILE A 96 12.63 10.15 7.13
CA ILE A 96 11.52 10.13 8.10
C ILE A 96 12.11 10.08 9.51
N SER A 97 11.84 11.10 10.30
CA SER A 97 12.44 11.27 11.63
C SER A 97 11.75 10.42 12.70
N THR A 98 12.45 10.17 13.80
CA THR A 98 11.90 9.49 14.98
C THR A 98 10.68 10.21 15.56
N LYS A 99 10.69 11.55 15.57
CA LYS A 99 9.57 12.35 16.08
C LYS A 99 8.33 12.17 15.20
N GLU A 100 8.50 12.31 13.89
CA GLU A 100 7.42 12.14 12.92
C GLU A 100 6.80 10.74 13.04
N MET A 101 7.62 9.69 13.11
CA MET A 101 7.11 8.34 13.27
C MET A 101 6.37 8.13 14.60
N ARG A 102 6.80 8.74 15.71
CA ARG A 102 6.08 8.68 16.98
C ARG A 102 4.70 9.33 16.88
N ASP A 103 4.59 10.48 16.22
CA ASP A 103 3.33 11.18 16.03
C ASP A 103 2.36 10.33 15.18
N ILE A 104 2.87 9.71 14.10
CA ILE A 104 2.11 8.79 13.24
C ILE A 104 1.60 7.59 14.03
N VAL A 105 2.47 6.91 14.78
CA VAL A 105 2.12 5.73 15.59
C VAL A 105 1.11 6.10 16.67
N SER A 106 1.25 7.26 17.31
CA SER A 106 0.29 7.75 18.31
C SER A 106 -1.12 7.92 17.72
N ILE A 107 -1.23 8.41 16.48
CA ILE A 107 -2.52 8.53 15.80
C ILE A 107 -3.05 7.14 15.37
N ALA A 108 -2.19 6.30 14.80
CA ALA A 108 -2.54 4.95 14.35
C ALA A 108 -2.96 4.01 15.51
N SER A 109 -2.54 4.31 16.74
CA SER A 109 -2.94 3.57 17.94
C SER A 109 -4.36 3.85 18.40
N ARG A 110 -5.05 4.81 17.79
CA ARG A 110 -6.46 5.10 18.08
C ARG A 110 -7.35 4.13 17.32
N ARG A 111 -8.57 3.95 17.82
CA ARG A 111 -9.57 3.18 17.05
C ARG A 111 -9.94 3.93 15.77
N PRO A 112 -10.26 3.21 14.67
CA PRO A 112 -10.81 3.84 13.48
C PRO A 112 -12.02 4.70 13.81
N SER A 113 -12.13 5.88 13.22
CA SER A 113 -13.18 6.86 13.48
C SER A 113 -14.29 6.84 12.43
N THR A 114 -13.94 6.62 11.18
CA THR A 114 -14.86 6.64 10.03
C THR A 114 -14.83 5.36 9.23
N GLY A 115 -13.71 4.65 9.25
CA GLY A 115 -13.47 3.42 8.50
C GLY A 115 -13.47 2.16 9.35
N LEU A 116 -13.03 1.06 8.74
CA LEU A 116 -12.94 -0.26 9.36
C LEU A 116 -11.56 -0.50 10.00
N TRP A 117 -10.53 0.15 9.47
CA TRP A 117 -9.12 -0.02 9.83
C TRP A 117 -8.40 1.31 9.94
N GLN A 118 -7.46 1.41 10.88
CA GLN A 118 -6.39 2.41 10.82
C GLN A 118 -5.32 1.88 9.87
N VAL A 119 -5.02 2.63 8.80
CA VAL A 119 -4.01 2.22 7.82
C VAL A 119 -2.94 3.29 7.73
N VAL A 120 -1.69 2.87 7.89
CA VAL A 120 -0.50 3.72 7.69
C VAL A 120 0.26 3.22 6.49
N VAL A 121 0.38 4.05 5.46
CA VAL A 121 1.17 3.78 4.26
C VAL A 121 2.45 4.59 4.34
N VAL A 122 3.60 3.93 4.48
CA VAL A 122 4.93 4.57 4.46
C VAL A 122 5.52 4.37 3.07
N GLU A 123 5.54 5.42 2.24
CA GLU A 123 5.85 5.30 0.82
C GLU A 123 7.34 5.09 0.52
N ASP A 124 8.23 5.64 1.34
CA ASP A 124 9.68 5.49 1.21
C ASP A 124 10.25 4.98 2.55
N ALA A 125 9.98 3.71 2.88
CA ALA A 125 10.43 3.11 4.14
C ALA A 125 11.96 2.96 4.21
N ASP A 126 12.66 2.98 3.09
CA ASP A 126 14.12 3.07 2.98
C ASP A 126 14.68 4.40 3.53
N ARG A 127 13.84 5.41 3.68
CA ARG A 127 14.23 6.71 4.27
C ARG A 127 13.95 6.84 5.77
N LEU A 128 13.55 5.75 6.42
CA LEU A 128 13.41 5.72 7.87
C LEU A 128 14.78 5.91 8.54
N THR A 129 14.90 6.90 9.44
CA THR A 129 16.06 6.93 10.34
C THR A 129 16.05 5.68 11.24
N GLU A 130 17.20 5.27 11.77
CA GLU A 130 17.29 4.13 12.70
C GLU A 130 16.31 4.28 13.88
N GLY A 131 16.21 5.48 14.45
CA GLY A 131 15.27 5.76 15.52
C GLY A 131 13.79 5.64 15.10
N ALA A 132 13.45 6.03 13.86
CA ALA A 132 12.10 5.87 13.30
C ALA A 132 11.78 4.39 13.07
N GLY A 133 12.74 3.63 12.53
CA GLY A 133 12.61 2.17 12.38
C GLY A 133 12.37 1.47 13.71
N ASN A 134 13.08 1.86 14.77
CA ASN A 134 12.90 1.31 16.12
C ASN A 134 11.53 1.64 16.74
N VAL A 135 10.96 2.81 16.43
CA VAL A 135 9.57 3.15 16.83
C VAL A 135 8.58 2.25 16.11
N LEU A 136 8.78 2.04 14.80
CA LEU A 136 7.91 1.21 13.99
C LEU A 136 7.98 -0.27 14.40
N LEU A 137 9.17 -0.79 14.72
CA LEU A 137 9.36 -2.17 15.20
C LEU A 137 8.46 -2.49 16.39
N LYS A 138 8.37 -1.61 17.38
CA LYS A 138 7.55 -1.85 18.57
C LYS A 138 6.08 -2.02 18.24
N VAL A 139 5.56 -1.22 17.32
CA VAL A 139 4.14 -1.28 16.97
C VAL A 139 3.82 -2.39 15.97
N VAL A 140 4.81 -2.85 15.21
CA VAL A 140 4.70 -4.02 14.34
C VAL A 140 4.71 -5.33 15.16
N GLU A 141 5.46 -5.37 16.25
CA GLU A 141 5.48 -6.51 17.19
C GLU A 141 4.19 -6.62 18.00
N GLU A 142 3.66 -5.49 18.47
CA GLU A 142 2.43 -5.41 19.26
C GLU A 142 1.44 -4.44 18.60
N PRO A 143 0.84 -4.82 17.46
CA PRO A 143 -0.01 -3.93 16.70
C PRO A 143 -1.31 -3.61 17.45
N PRO A 144 -1.74 -2.34 17.43
CA PRO A 144 -3.06 -1.97 17.92
C PRO A 144 -4.17 -2.68 17.14
N ALA A 145 -5.28 -2.95 17.81
CA ALA A 145 -6.42 -3.62 17.16
C ALA A 145 -6.91 -2.83 15.93
N ARG A 146 -7.14 -3.54 14.83
CA ARG A 146 -7.57 -2.97 13.54
C ARG A 146 -6.62 -1.90 12.98
N THR A 147 -5.33 -2.06 13.18
CA THR A 147 -4.29 -1.21 12.61
C THR A 147 -3.40 -2.02 11.67
N VAL A 148 -3.09 -1.45 10.50
CA VAL A 148 -2.23 -2.07 9.47
C VAL A 148 -1.18 -1.08 9.01
N PHE A 149 0.06 -1.56 8.92
CA PHE A 149 1.20 -0.82 8.38
C PHE A 149 1.59 -1.37 7.01
N LEU A 150 1.60 -0.51 6.01
CA LEU A 150 1.95 -0.82 4.62
C LEU A 150 3.24 -0.06 4.30
N LEU A 151 4.36 -0.78 4.23
CA LEU A 151 5.69 -0.21 4.00
C LEU A 151 6.07 -0.40 2.54
N CYS A 152 6.58 0.62 1.88
CA CYS A 152 7.09 0.54 0.53
C CYS A 152 8.59 0.81 0.55
N ALA A 153 9.39 -0.10 -0.02
CA ALA A 153 10.85 0.03 -0.13
C ALA A 153 11.32 -0.43 -1.52
N PRO A 154 12.47 0.03 -2.01
CA PRO A 154 12.98 -0.37 -3.32
C PRO A 154 13.25 -1.88 -3.39
N SER A 155 13.80 -2.46 -2.33
CA SER A 155 14.14 -3.87 -2.26
C SER A 155 14.08 -4.41 -0.83
N VAL A 156 14.46 -5.67 -0.65
CA VAL A 156 14.64 -6.31 0.67
C VAL A 156 16.07 -6.21 1.19
N ASP A 157 16.93 -5.44 0.52
CA ASP A 157 18.32 -5.23 0.95
C ASP A 157 18.35 -4.59 2.34
N PRO A 158 19.27 -5.00 3.24
CA PRO A 158 19.43 -4.38 4.55
C PRO A 158 19.71 -2.88 4.53
N GLN A 159 20.18 -2.33 3.41
CA GLN A 159 20.37 -0.88 3.22
C GLN A 159 19.04 -0.15 2.98
N ASP A 160 18.05 -0.82 2.38
CA ASP A 160 16.73 -0.26 2.10
C ASP A 160 15.76 -0.48 3.28
N ILE A 161 15.82 -1.66 3.92
CA ILE A 161 14.95 -2.00 5.04
C ILE A 161 15.67 -2.92 6.02
N SER A 162 15.62 -2.61 7.31
CA SER A 162 16.28 -3.43 8.32
C SER A 162 15.75 -4.87 8.32
N VAL A 163 16.65 -5.84 8.49
CA VAL A 163 16.33 -7.28 8.56
C VAL A 163 15.27 -7.55 9.64
N THR A 164 15.35 -6.83 10.75
CA THR A 164 14.43 -6.98 11.88
C THR A 164 13.00 -6.56 11.52
N LEU A 165 12.85 -5.45 10.80
CA LEU A 165 11.54 -4.98 10.34
C LEU A 165 10.98 -5.88 9.24
N ARG A 166 11.83 -6.26 8.26
CA ARG A 166 11.47 -7.15 7.17
C ARG A 166 10.93 -8.50 7.68
N SER A 167 11.57 -9.10 8.69
CA SER A 167 11.18 -10.41 9.22
C SER A 167 9.79 -10.44 9.88
N ARG A 168 9.22 -9.26 10.17
CA ARG A 168 7.90 -9.09 10.79
C ARG A 168 6.82 -8.64 9.81
N CYS A 169 7.18 -8.45 8.55
CA CYS A 169 6.25 -8.02 7.51
C CYS A 169 5.97 -9.16 6.54
N ARG A 170 4.74 -9.28 6.09
CA ARG A 170 4.42 -10.08 4.92
C ARG A 170 4.97 -9.37 3.69
N HIS A 171 5.83 -10.05 2.96
CA HIS A 171 6.49 -9.48 1.80
C HIS A 171 5.63 -9.65 0.54
N VAL A 172 5.49 -8.57 -0.21
CA VAL A 172 4.85 -8.49 -1.52
C VAL A 172 5.87 -7.90 -2.50
N SER A 173 6.27 -8.68 -3.49
CA SER A 173 7.22 -8.26 -4.51
C SER A 173 6.49 -7.84 -5.77
N LEU A 174 6.69 -6.61 -6.20
CA LEU A 174 6.17 -6.09 -7.46
C LEU A 174 7.25 -6.13 -8.53
N VAL A 175 6.84 -6.46 -9.75
CA VAL A 175 7.72 -6.43 -10.92
C VAL A 175 7.51 -5.13 -11.71
N THR A 176 8.49 -4.75 -12.53
CA THR A 176 8.28 -3.64 -13.48
C THR A 176 7.20 -4.05 -14.48
N PRO A 177 6.12 -3.26 -14.63
CA PRO A 177 5.11 -3.55 -15.63
C PRO A 177 5.70 -3.53 -17.03
N THR A 178 5.18 -4.35 -17.92
CA THR A 178 5.61 -4.35 -19.33
C THR A 178 5.17 -3.06 -20.04
N VAL A 179 5.88 -2.67 -21.12
CA VAL A 179 5.50 -1.50 -21.93
C VAL A 179 4.03 -1.55 -22.37
N PRO A 180 3.49 -2.68 -22.88
CA PRO A 180 2.06 -2.78 -23.19
C PRO A 180 1.14 -2.55 -22.00
N ALA A 181 1.54 -3.05 -20.81
CA ALA A 181 0.77 -2.85 -19.58
C ALA A 181 0.73 -1.38 -19.17
N ILE A 182 1.84 -0.67 -19.23
CA ILE A 182 1.92 0.77 -18.97
C ILE A 182 1.09 1.55 -19.99
N ALA A 183 1.20 1.21 -21.29
CA ALA A 183 0.41 1.84 -22.35
C ALA A 183 -1.09 1.69 -22.12
N GLN A 184 -1.55 0.52 -21.68
CA GLN A 184 -2.95 0.28 -21.32
C GLN A 184 -3.43 1.19 -20.17
N VAL A 185 -2.61 1.39 -19.13
CA VAL A 185 -2.91 2.34 -18.05
C VAL A 185 -3.05 3.75 -18.57
N LEU A 186 -2.11 4.21 -19.40
CA LEU A 186 -2.13 5.56 -19.99
C LEU A 186 -3.36 5.79 -20.86
N GLN A 187 -3.77 4.78 -21.62
CA GLN A 187 -5.00 4.87 -22.45
C GLN A 187 -6.26 4.92 -21.58
N THR A 188 -6.35 4.08 -20.56
CA THR A 188 -7.59 3.96 -19.77
C THR A 188 -7.74 5.09 -18.74
N ARG A 189 -6.65 5.46 -18.04
CA ARG A 189 -6.65 6.46 -16.98
C ARG A 189 -6.49 7.87 -17.51
N ASP A 190 -5.49 8.07 -18.35
CA ASP A 190 -5.10 9.41 -18.82
C ASP A 190 -5.69 9.73 -20.19
N LYS A 191 -6.44 8.76 -20.78
CA LYS A 191 -7.15 8.87 -22.06
C LYS A 191 -6.25 9.27 -23.24
N LEU A 192 -5.00 8.85 -23.20
CA LEU A 192 -4.08 9.03 -24.33
C LEU A 192 -4.50 8.11 -25.49
N ASP A 193 -4.23 8.54 -26.71
CA ASP A 193 -4.36 7.65 -27.88
C ASP A 193 -3.29 6.54 -27.83
N ALA A 194 -3.50 5.48 -28.61
CA ALA A 194 -2.68 4.27 -28.54
C ALA A 194 -1.20 4.56 -28.89
N GLU A 195 -0.93 5.37 -29.89
CA GLU A 195 0.42 5.69 -30.35
C GLU A 195 1.18 6.51 -29.30
N THR A 196 0.56 7.56 -28.75
CA THR A 196 1.12 8.38 -27.69
C THR A 196 1.34 7.56 -26.41
N ALA A 197 0.43 6.67 -26.07
CA ALA A 197 0.54 5.82 -24.88
C ALA A 197 1.68 4.82 -24.99
N GLU A 198 1.85 4.15 -26.15
CA GLU A 198 2.96 3.23 -26.41
C GLU A 198 4.31 3.95 -26.37
N TRP A 199 4.41 5.11 -27.04
CA TRP A 199 5.61 5.91 -26.99
C TRP A 199 5.97 6.35 -25.58
N ALA A 200 5.02 6.91 -24.81
CA ALA A 200 5.24 7.33 -23.44
C ALA A 200 5.62 6.15 -22.53
N ALA A 201 4.98 4.98 -22.71
CA ALA A 201 5.29 3.77 -21.96
C ALA A 201 6.72 3.27 -22.25
N SER A 202 7.21 3.39 -23.50
CA SER A 202 8.53 2.92 -23.90
C SER A 202 9.68 3.73 -23.28
N ILE A 203 9.44 4.97 -22.89
CA ILE A 203 10.45 5.86 -22.28
C ILE A 203 10.33 5.95 -20.75
N SER A 204 9.31 5.35 -20.15
CA SER A 204 9.04 5.39 -18.71
C SER A 204 9.64 4.22 -17.92
N GLY A 205 10.27 3.27 -18.61
CA GLY A 205 10.84 2.03 -18.04
C GLY A 205 12.31 2.15 -17.66
#